data_9268a9cbebe1238f12636715a219a619
#
_entry.id   9268a9cbebe1238f12636715a219a619
#
_cell.length_a   1.000
_cell.length_b   1.000
_cell.length_c   1.000
_cell.angle_alpha   90.00
_cell.angle_beta   90.00
_cell.angle_gamma   90.00
#
_symmetry.space_group_name_H-M   'P 1'
#
loop_
_entity.id
_entity.type
_entity.pdbx_description
1 polymer ?
#
loop_
_entity_poly.entity_id
_entity_poly.type
_entity_poly.pdbx_seq_one_letter_code
_entity_poly.pdbx_strand_id
1 'polypeptide(L)'
;MFAMGPALACLFAIIAIASSIRAMTHRKPVYCVLYFVVTVLAVGAELVLAWATFLAIALIVIYAGAILVLFVFVLMLAAGATDSPGASDPDADVRTRPAWLAVLLAALLVGGLSVAAFNFAPAAGGAEPAAGPAAIGMELFNHHLLALELAGVLLLMAVVAAIGLVQRKVVSAADGREETHHG
;
A
#
# COMPACT_ATOMS: atom_id res chain seq x y z
N MET A 1 -29.85 7.35 16.90
CA MET A 1 -29.02 7.36 15.66
C MET A 1 -27.52 7.50 15.91
N PHE A 2 -27.08 7.96 17.08
CA PHE A 2 -25.65 8.18 17.42
C PHE A 2 -24.84 6.92 17.76
N ALA A 3 -25.47 5.78 18.03
CA ALA A 3 -24.77 4.54 18.40
C ALA A 3 -24.31 3.68 17.20
N MET A 4 -24.77 3.97 15.98
CA MET A 4 -24.41 3.18 14.81
C MET A 4 -23.03 3.55 14.22
N GLY A 5 -22.58 4.79 14.38
CA GLY A 5 -21.28 5.25 13.88
C GLY A 5 -20.10 4.48 14.47
N PRO A 6 -19.93 4.44 15.79
CA PRO A 6 -18.81 3.72 16.41
C PRO A 6 -18.87 2.21 16.19
N ALA A 7 -20.06 1.62 16.12
CA ALA A 7 -20.21 0.20 15.84
C ALA A 7 -19.77 -0.17 14.40
N LEU A 8 -20.13 0.66 13.43
CA LEU A 8 -19.68 0.49 12.04
C LEU A 8 -18.16 0.69 11.91
N ALA A 9 -17.60 1.70 12.60
CA ALA A 9 -16.15 1.89 12.61
C ALA A 9 -15.43 0.67 13.20
N CYS A 10 -15.86 0.14 14.35
CA CYS A 10 -15.28 -1.09 14.89
C CYS A 10 -15.38 -2.27 13.93
N LEU A 11 -16.47 -2.39 13.20
CA LEU A 11 -16.66 -3.48 12.23
C LEU A 11 -15.67 -3.35 11.06
N PHE A 12 -15.53 -2.17 10.48
CA PHE A 12 -14.57 -1.94 9.39
C PHE A 12 -13.12 -2.07 9.87
N ALA A 13 -12.79 -1.62 11.08
CA ALA A 13 -11.47 -1.82 11.68
C ALA A 13 -11.13 -3.30 11.84
N ILE A 14 -12.06 -4.12 12.32
CA ILE A 14 -11.87 -5.57 12.44
C ILE A 14 -11.67 -6.20 11.07
N ILE A 15 -12.46 -5.82 10.06
CA ILE A 15 -12.30 -6.31 8.69
C ILE A 15 -10.93 -5.92 8.14
N ALA A 16 -10.49 -4.66 8.33
CA ALA A 16 -9.20 -4.17 7.87
C ALA A 16 -8.04 -4.97 8.49
N ILE A 17 -8.07 -5.19 9.81
CA ILE A 17 -7.04 -5.95 10.52
C ILE A 17 -7.05 -7.42 10.08
N ALA A 18 -8.21 -8.06 10.02
CA ALA A 18 -8.31 -9.47 9.63
C ALA A 18 -7.85 -9.70 8.18
N SER A 19 -8.24 -8.83 7.25
CA SER A 19 -7.82 -8.92 5.84
C SER A 19 -6.33 -8.62 5.67
N SER A 20 -5.78 -7.66 6.42
CA SER A 20 -4.33 -7.36 6.41
C SER A 20 -3.49 -8.55 6.88
N ILE A 21 -3.88 -9.18 8.00
CA ILE A 21 -3.18 -10.39 8.50
C ILE A 21 -3.26 -11.52 7.47
N ARG A 22 -4.42 -11.71 6.83
CA ARG A 22 -4.60 -12.72 5.78
C ARG A 22 -3.76 -12.41 4.54
N ALA A 23 -3.66 -11.14 4.14
CA ALA A 23 -2.83 -10.71 3.03
C ALA A 23 -1.35 -11.05 3.24
N MET A 24 -0.84 -10.92 4.48
CA MET A 24 0.56 -11.23 4.80
C MET A 24 0.83 -12.73 4.99
N THR A 25 -0.18 -13.51 5.39
CA THR A 25 0.00 -14.93 5.75
C THR A 25 -0.27 -15.87 4.58
N HIS A 26 -0.91 -15.40 3.51
CA HIS A 26 -1.31 -16.27 2.41
C HIS A 26 -0.11 -16.60 1.50
N ARG A 27 0.05 -17.90 1.14
CA ARG A 27 1.18 -18.39 0.32
C ARG A 27 1.08 -18.00 -1.16
N LYS A 28 -0.13 -17.83 -1.69
CA LYS A 28 -0.34 -17.52 -3.11
C LYS A 28 -0.42 -16.00 -3.31
N PRO A 29 0.44 -15.38 -4.11
CA PRO A 29 0.53 -13.92 -4.24
C PRO A 29 -0.75 -13.27 -4.76
N VAL A 30 -1.52 -13.97 -5.60
CA VAL A 30 -2.81 -13.46 -6.11
C VAL A 30 -3.83 -13.26 -4.97
N TYR A 31 -3.90 -14.20 -4.01
CA TYR A 31 -4.80 -14.05 -2.87
C TYR A 31 -4.33 -12.96 -1.89
N CYS A 32 -3.01 -12.75 -1.75
CA CYS A 32 -2.48 -11.64 -0.95
C CYS A 32 -3.00 -10.31 -1.47
N VAL A 33 -2.99 -10.12 -2.79
CA VAL A 33 -3.49 -8.89 -3.42
C VAL A 33 -5.00 -8.73 -3.22
N LEU A 34 -5.79 -9.80 -3.34
CA LEU A 34 -7.23 -9.74 -3.11
C LEU A 34 -7.57 -9.32 -1.67
N TYR A 35 -6.88 -9.89 -0.68
CA TYR A 35 -7.05 -9.48 0.72
C TYR A 35 -6.59 -8.04 0.96
N PHE A 36 -5.54 -7.60 0.26
CA PHE A 36 -5.08 -6.22 0.35
C PHE A 36 -6.10 -5.22 -0.24
N VAL A 37 -6.80 -5.57 -1.33
CA VAL A 37 -7.93 -4.76 -1.84
C VAL A 37 -8.99 -4.59 -0.76
N VAL A 38 -9.38 -5.68 -0.09
CA VAL A 38 -10.38 -5.62 1.00
C VAL A 38 -9.91 -4.71 2.12
N THR A 39 -8.62 -4.77 2.49
CA THR A 39 -8.03 -3.88 3.49
C THR A 39 -8.14 -2.40 3.08
N VAL A 40 -7.77 -2.07 1.85
CA VAL A 40 -7.84 -0.69 1.34
C VAL A 40 -9.28 -0.17 1.31
N LEU A 41 -10.24 -1.01 0.90
CA LEU A 41 -11.66 -0.63 0.90
C LEU A 41 -12.20 -0.43 2.31
N ALA A 42 -11.81 -1.27 3.27
CA ALA A 42 -12.22 -1.12 4.67
C ALA A 42 -11.65 0.16 5.29
N VAL A 43 -10.36 0.48 5.03
CA VAL A 43 -9.75 1.74 5.47
C VAL A 43 -10.40 2.94 4.78
N GLY A 44 -10.74 2.84 3.50
CA GLY A 44 -11.50 3.86 2.78
C GLY A 44 -12.86 4.12 3.41
N ALA A 45 -13.58 3.07 3.81
CA ALA A 45 -14.85 3.20 4.51
C ALA A 45 -14.70 3.88 5.88
N GLU A 46 -13.63 3.59 6.62
CA GLU A 46 -13.31 4.29 7.88
C GLU A 46 -13.05 5.77 7.67
N LEU A 47 -12.31 6.14 6.62
CA LEU A 47 -12.08 7.55 6.28
C LEU A 47 -13.39 8.28 5.93
N VAL A 48 -14.34 7.61 5.27
CA VAL A 48 -15.68 8.18 5.03
C VAL A 48 -16.43 8.39 6.33
N LEU A 49 -16.37 7.43 7.27
CA LEU A 49 -16.97 7.58 8.58
C LEU A 49 -16.32 8.72 9.39
N ALA A 50 -15.03 8.96 9.17
CA ALA A 50 -14.28 10.08 9.77
C ALA A 50 -14.51 11.43 9.06
N TRP A 51 -15.50 11.52 8.17
CA TRP A 51 -15.82 12.71 7.36
C TRP A 51 -14.69 13.15 6.41
N ALA A 52 -13.63 12.36 6.23
CA ALA A 52 -12.51 12.63 5.33
C ALA A 52 -12.77 12.05 3.92
N THR A 53 -13.91 12.38 3.32
CA THR A 53 -14.40 11.78 2.07
C THR A 53 -13.44 11.98 0.90
N PHE A 54 -12.79 13.15 0.79
CA PHE A 54 -11.80 13.41 -0.25
C PHE A 54 -10.60 12.45 -0.14
N LEU A 55 -10.10 12.26 1.07
CA LEU A 55 -8.98 11.35 1.34
C LEU A 55 -9.36 9.89 1.07
N ALA A 56 -10.59 9.50 1.40
CA ALA A 56 -11.12 8.16 1.11
C ALA A 56 -11.13 7.89 -0.41
N ILE A 57 -11.65 8.83 -1.19
CA ILE A 57 -11.70 8.70 -2.66
C ILE A 57 -10.28 8.66 -3.24
N ALA A 58 -9.39 9.55 -2.79
CA ALA A 58 -7.99 9.57 -3.22
C ALA A 58 -7.29 8.25 -2.91
N LEU A 59 -7.47 7.71 -1.71
CA LEU A 59 -6.93 6.42 -1.31
C LEU A 59 -7.42 5.29 -2.23
N ILE A 60 -8.70 5.19 -2.49
CA ILE A 60 -9.26 4.14 -3.34
C ILE A 60 -8.75 4.27 -4.79
N VAL A 61 -8.75 5.47 -5.36
CA VAL A 61 -8.31 5.69 -6.74
C VAL A 61 -6.81 5.39 -6.91
N ILE A 62 -5.98 5.83 -5.97
CA ILE A 62 -4.52 5.66 -6.07
C ILE A 62 -4.12 4.23 -5.69
N TYR A 63 -4.55 3.73 -4.52
CA TYR A 63 -4.12 2.40 -4.06
C TYR A 63 -4.85 1.27 -4.79
N ALA A 64 -6.16 1.27 -4.84
CA ALA A 64 -6.89 0.20 -5.50
C ALA A 64 -6.88 0.36 -7.03
N GLY A 65 -7.01 1.58 -7.54
CA GLY A 65 -7.07 1.83 -8.98
C GLY A 65 -5.72 1.77 -9.68
N ALA A 66 -4.68 2.45 -9.20
CA ALA A 66 -3.40 2.52 -9.88
C ALA A 66 -2.40 1.45 -9.39
N ILE A 67 -2.11 1.44 -8.08
CA ILE A 67 -1.02 0.61 -7.54
C ILE A 67 -1.38 -0.87 -7.57
N LEU A 68 -2.58 -1.24 -7.13
CA LEU A 68 -3.01 -2.63 -7.08
C LEU A 68 -3.19 -3.24 -8.47
N VAL A 69 -3.78 -2.50 -9.40
CA VAL A 69 -3.92 -2.97 -10.79
C VAL A 69 -2.56 -3.21 -11.42
N LEU A 70 -1.60 -2.28 -11.23
CA LEU A 70 -0.24 -2.47 -11.70
C LEU A 70 0.41 -3.71 -11.05
N PHE A 71 0.23 -3.90 -9.74
CA PHE A 71 0.80 -5.03 -9.01
C PHE A 71 0.22 -6.37 -9.46
N VAL A 72 -1.10 -6.46 -9.67
CA VAL A 72 -1.75 -7.67 -10.24
C VAL A 72 -1.20 -7.98 -11.61
N PHE A 73 -1.01 -6.97 -12.46
CA PHE A 73 -0.44 -7.15 -13.79
C PHE A 73 0.99 -7.69 -13.74
N VAL A 74 1.82 -7.14 -12.86
CA VAL A 74 3.20 -7.63 -12.65
C VAL A 74 3.21 -9.07 -12.13
N LEU A 75 2.32 -9.42 -11.20
CA LEU A 75 2.20 -10.79 -10.69
C LEU A 75 1.73 -11.77 -11.77
N MET A 76 0.81 -11.36 -12.63
CA MET A 76 0.35 -12.18 -13.76
C MET A 76 1.50 -12.48 -14.72
N LEU A 77 2.34 -11.48 -15.03
CA LEU A 77 3.52 -11.66 -15.86
C LEU A 77 4.59 -12.53 -15.19
N ALA A 78 4.80 -12.34 -13.88
CA ALA A 78 5.77 -13.13 -13.12
C ALA A 78 5.33 -14.60 -12.97
N ALA A 79 4.04 -14.86 -12.80
CA ALA A 79 3.51 -16.22 -12.73
C ALA A 79 3.72 -17.00 -14.03
N GLY A 80 3.62 -16.35 -15.20
CA GLY A 80 3.90 -16.97 -16.49
C GLY A 80 5.41 -17.29 -16.72
N ALA A 81 6.29 -16.66 -15.95
CA ALA A 81 7.74 -16.90 -16.06
C ALA A 81 8.24 -18.05 -15.14
N THR A 82 7.45 -18.50 -14.18
CA THR A 82 7.83 -19.53 -13.19
C THR A 82 7.47 -20.96 -13.59
N ASP A 83 6.93 -21.20 -14.78
CA ASP A 83 6.69 -22.54 -15.33
C ASP A 83 7.98 -23.28 -15.78
N SER A 84 9.17 -22.74 -15.47
CA SER A 84 10.42 -23.46 -15.67
C SER A 84 10.65 -24.45 -14.53
N PRO A 85 10.82 -25.78 -14.81
CA PRO A 85 11.11 -26.78 -13.80
C PRO A 85 12.55 -26.62 -13.31
N GLY A 86 12.73 -25.78 -12.30
CA GLY A 86 14.06 -25.47 -11.73
C GLY A 86 14.07 -24.23 -10.83
N ALA A 87 12.95 -23.53 -10.67
CA ALA A 87 12.83 -22.44 -9.72
C ALA A 87 12.87 -23.04 -8.31
N SER A 88 14.01 -22.88 -7.64
CA SER A 88 14.23 -23.20 -6.24
C SER A 88 13.08 -22.66 -5.39
N ASP A 89 12.53 -23.54 -4.58
CA ASP A 89 11.46 -23.32 -3.60
C ASP A 89 11.79 -22.05 -2.78
N PRO A 90 11.00 -20.96 -2.87
CA PRO A 90 11.26 -19.75 -2.09
C PRO A 90 11.07 -19.98 -0.58
N ASP A 91 10.59 -21.16 -0.18
CA ASP A 91 10.26 -21.51 1.21
C ASP A 91 11.48 -21.85 2.08
N ALA A 92 12.70 -21.97 1.53
CA ALA A 92 13.84 -22.45 2.30
C ALA A 92 14.47 -21.38 3.21
N ASP A 93 14.33 -20.09 2.91
CA ASP A 93 15.10 -19.02 3.59
C ASP A 93 14.30 -18.17 4.60
N VAL A 94 12.97 -18.27 4.61
CA VAL A 94 12.13 -17.48 5.52
C VAL A 94 12.01 -18.13 6.91
N ARG A 95 12.44 -19.38 7.07
CA ARG A 95 12.20 -20.18 8.28
C ARG A 95 13.14 -19.89 9.45
N THR A 96 14.16 -19.07 9.28
CA THR A 96 15.20 -18.81 10.31
C THR A 96 14.96 -17.57 11.16
N ARG A 97 13.94 -16.76 10.89
CA ARG A 97 13.63 -15.61 11.76
C ARG A 97 12.63 -16.04 12.84
N PRO A 98 12.93 -15.83 14.11
CA PRO A 98 12.04 -16.21 15.20
C PRO A 98 10.72 -15.43 15.07
N ALA A 99 9.66 -16.12 14.68
CA ALA A 99 8.33 -15.54 14.45
C ALA A 99 7.80 -14.75 15.66
N TRP A 100 8.27 -15.08 16.87
CA TRP A 100 7.91 -14.38 18.09
C TRP A 100 8.38 -12.91 18.13
N LEU A 101 9.54 -12.58 17.52
CA LEU A 101 10.02 -11.19 17.40
C LEU A 101 9.09 -10.36 16.52
N ALA A 102 8.59 -10.91 15.41
CA ALA A 102 7.64 -10.23 14.54
C ALA A 102 6.30 -9.98 15.26
N VAL A 103 5.82 -10.97 16.02
CA VAL A 103 4.60 -10.85 16.83
C VAL A 103 4.78 -9.81 17.93
N LEU A 104 5.92 -9.79 18.61
CA LEU A 104 6.23 -8.84 19.67
C LEU A 104 6.32 -7.41 19.13
N LEU A 105 6.98 -7.22 17.99
CA LEU A 105 7.08 -5.92 17.32
C LEU A 105 5.70 -5.42 16.86
N ALA A 106 4.88 -6.30 16.28
CA ALA A 106 3.52 -5.99 15.88
C ALA A 106 2.65 -5.61 17.08
N ALA A 107 2.73 -6.36 18.17
CA ALA A 107 1.99 -6.06 19.40
C ALA A 107 2.42 -4.71 20.02
N LEU A 108 3.71 -4.40 20.00
CA LEU A 108 4.25 -3.13 20.49
C LEU A 108 3.81 -1.95 19.62
N LEU A 109 3.79 -2.12 18.30
CA LEU A 109 3.29 -1.11 17.36
C LEU A 109 1.80 -0.87 17.55
N VAL A 110 0.99 -1.92 17.59
CA VAL A 110 -0.47 -1.82 17.78
C VAL A 110 -0.79 -1.24 19.14
N GLY A 111 -0.12 -1.68 20.20
CA GLY A 111 -0.29 -1.17 21.56
C GLY A 111 0.13 0.31 21.67
N GLY A 112 1.27 0.68 21.13
CA GLY A 112 1.74 2.06 21.12
C GLY A 112 0.84 3.00 20.33
N LEU A 113 0.35 2.55 19.17
CA LEU A 113 -0.57 3.31 18.35
C LEU A 113 -1.95 3.47 19.03
N SER A 114 -2.43 2.43 19.72
CA SER A 114 -3.67 2.49 20.49
C SER A 114 -3.57 3.49 21.64
N VAL A 115 -2.49 3.45 22.40
CA VAL A 115 -2.25 4.41 23.51
C VAL A 115 -2.13 5.84 22.95
N ALA A 116 -1.42 6.03 21.84
CA ALA A 116 -1.35 7.33 21.17
C ALA A 116 -2.73 7.80 20.72
N ALA A 117 -3.53 6.94 20.10
CA ALA A 117 -4.88 7.27 19.65
C ALA A 117 -5.78 7.69 20.82
N PHE A 118 -5.71 7.01 21.97
CA PHE A 118 -6.46 7.40 23.17
C PHE A 118 -6.01 8.75 23.76
N ASN A 119 -4.72 9.05 23.74
CA ASN A 119 -4.19 10.31 24.29
C ASN A 119 -4.38 11.50 23.33
N PHE A 120 -4.39 11.26 22.03
CA PHE A 120 -4.58 12.29 21.00
C PHE A 120 -6.00 12.32 20.41
N ALA A 121 -6.92 11.45 20.89
CA ALA A 121 -8.30 11.53 20.46
C ALA A 121 -8.83 12.94 20.80
N PRO A 122 -9.13 13.79 19.82
CA PRO A 122 -9.82 15.04 20.10
C PRO A 122 -11.12 14.65 20.80
N ALA A 123 -11.39 15.30 21.95
CA ALA A 123 -12.64 15.10 22.67
C ALA A 123 -13.76 15.10 21.62
N ALA A 124 -14.59 14.05 21.64
CA ALA A 124 -15.63 13.79 20.64
C ALA A 124 -16.74 14.88 20.67
N GLY A 125 -16.37 16.10 20.38
CA GLY A 125 -17.20 17.29 20.30
C GLY A 125 -16.98 17.94 18.94
N GLY A 126 -17.83 17.58 17.97
CA GLY A 126 -17.97 18.31 16.72
C GLY A 126 -16.72 18.30 15.85
N ALA A 127 -16.43 17.19 15.21
CA ALA A 127 -15.59 17.24 14.01
C ALA A 127 -16.36 18.12 13.01
N GLU A 128 -15.90 19.34 12.81
CA GLU A 128 -16.35 20.12 11.64
C GLU A 128 -16.15 19.26 10.40
N PRO A 129 -17.10 19.27 9.44
CA PRO A 129 -16.94 18.51 8.22
C PRO A 129 -15.58 18.86 7.63
N ALA A 130 -14.75 17.85 7.44
CA ALA A 130 -13.39 18.00 6.93
C ALA A 130 -13.41 18.96 5.75
N ALA A 131 -12.50 19.91 5.76
CA ALA A 131 -12.41 20.95 4.74
C ALA A 131 -12.54 20.32 3.34
N GLY A 132 -13.43 20.84 2.53
CA GLY A 132 -13.67 20.32 1.19
C GLY A 132 -12.40 20.31 0.35
N PRO A 133 -12.36 19.61 -0.80
CA PRO A 133 -11.16 19.48 -1.63
C PRO A 133 -10.55 20.83 -2.02
N ALA A 134 -11.37 21.86 -2.16
CA ALA A 134 -10.89 23.23 -2.45
C ALA A 134 -10.06 23.82 -1.29
N ALA A 135 -10.47 23.61 -0.05
CA ALA A 135 -9.73 24.10 1.11
C ALA A 135 -8.39 23.38 1.28
N ILE A 136 -8.37 22.06 1.04
CA ILE A 136 -7.12 21.27 1.03
C ILE A 136 -6.18 21.79 -0.06
N GLY A 137 -6.70 22.07 -1.25
CA GLY A 137 -5.91 22.66 -2.35
C GLY A 137 -5.33 24.02 -1.97
N MET A 138 -6.13 24.92 -1.40
CA MET A 138 -5.66 26.22 -0.95
C MET A 138 -4.56 26.12 0.12
N GLU A 139 -4.73 25.24 1.10
CA GLU A 139 -3.72 25.00 2.15
C GLU A 139 -2.41 24.46 1.56
N LEU A 140 -2.51 23.53 0.61
CA LEU A 140 -1.37 22.90 -0.04
C LEU A 140 -0.55 23.94 -0.83
N PHE A 141 -1.23 24.84 -1.56
CA PHE A 141 -0.55 25.87 -2.36
C PHE A 141 -0.07 27.07 -1.54
N ASN A 142 -0.72 27.41 -0.42
CA ASN A 142 -0.34 28.57 0.38
C ASN A 142 0.76 28.23 1.41
N HIS A 143 0.65 27.07 2.08
CA HIS A 143 1.54 26.73 3.19
C HIS A 143 2.49 25.57 2.89
N HIS A 144 2.17 24.71 1.91
CA HIS A 144 2.95 23.50 1.62
C HIS A 144 3.45 23.40 0.19
N LEU A 145 3.62 24.55 -0.50
CA LEU A 145 4.07 24.61 -1.89
C LEU A 145 5.39 23.86 -2.13
N LEU A 146 6.36 24.02 -1.24
CA LEU A 146 7.65 23.33 -1.35
C LEU A 146 7.50 21.80 -1.27
N ALA A 147 6.63 21.31 -0.40
CA ALA A 147 6.37 19.88 -0.29
C ALA A 147 5.71 19.32 -1.55
N LEU A 148 4.80 20.09 -2.15
CA LEU A 148 4.15 19.73 -3.42
C LEU A 148 5.18 19.68 -4.57
N GLU A 149 6.07 20.65 -4.64
CA GLU A 149 7.11 20.71 -5.66
C GLU A 149 8.09 19.56 -5.53
N LEU A 150 8.54 19.25 -4.31
CA LEU A 150 9.41 18.11 -4.03
C LEU A 150 8.73 16.77 -4.39
N ALA A 151 7.43 16.63 -4.13
CA ALA A 151 6.67 15.44 -4.54
C ALA A 151 6.64 15.30 -6.07
N GLY A 152 6.48 16.40 -6.81
CA GLY A 152 6.53 16.41 -8.27
C GLY A 152 7.90 15.99 -8.82
N VAL A 153 8.99 16.51 -8.23
CA VAL A 153 10.36 16.14 -8.60
C VAL A 153 10.61 14.67 -8.30
N LEU A 154 10.14 14.16 -7.16
CA LEU A 154 10.28 12.76 -6.78
C LEU A 154 9.52 11.84 -7.74
N LEU A 155 8.34 12.23 -8.18
CA LEU A 155 7.58 11.52 -9.20
C LEU A 155 8.35 11.46 -10.53
N LEU A 156 8.90 12.59 -10.98
CA LEU A 156 9.72 12.66 -12.18
C LEU A 156 10.93 11.73 -12.09
N MET A 157 11.66 11.78 -10.97
CA MET A 157 12.80 10.91 -10.71
C MET A 157 12.42 9.43 -10.73
N ALA A 158 11.26 9.07 -10.16
CA ALA A 158 10.77 7.69 -10.16
C ALA A 158 10.50 7.19 -11.59
N VAL A 159 9.89 8.03 -12.44
CA VAL A 159 9.62 7.69 -13.86
C VAL A 159 10.93 7.52 -14.64
N VAL A 160 11.87 8.45 -14.49
CA VAL A 160 13.18 8.38 -15.16
C VAL A 160 13.94 7.13 -14.72
N ALA A 161 13.94 6.82 -13.41
CA ALA A 161 14.58 5.63 -12.88
C ALA A 161 13.95 4.33 -13.43
N ALA A 162 12.63 4.28 -13.54
CA ALA A 162 11.92 3.13 -14.11
C ALA A 162 12.29 2.91 -15.57
N ILE A 163 12.34 3.97 -16.39
CA ILE A 163 12.76 3.89 -17.79
C ILE A 163 14.22 3.45 -17.90
N GLY A 164 15.11 4.01 -17.07
CA GLY A 164 16.53 3.66 -17.06
C GLY A 164 16.79 2.19 -16.72
N LEU A 165 16.01 1.61 -15.81
CA LEU A 165 16.09 0.18 -15.46
C LEU A 165 15.70 -0.73 -16.63
N VAL A 166 14.65 -0.36 -17.38
CA VAL A 166 14.21 -1.12 -18.55
C VAL A 166 15.25 -1.08 -19.66
N GLN A 167 15.80 0.10 -19.96
CA GLN A 167 16.84 0.26 -21.00
C GLN A 167 18.11 -0.54 -20.69
N ARG A 168 18.54 -0.57 -19.44
CA ARG A 168 19.75 -1.31 -19.04
C ARG A 168 19.65 -2.81 -19.30
N LYS A 169 18.46 -3.40 -19.11
CA LYS A 169 18.23 -4.82 -19.43
C LYS A 169 18.26 -5.09 -20.94
N VAL A 170 17.75 -4.18 -21.75
CA VAL A 170 17.72 -4.34 -23.22
C VAL A 170 19.13 -4.27 -23.79
N VAL A 171 19.96 -3.34 -23.34
CA VAL A 171 21.37 -3.19 -23.80
C VAL A 171 22.19 -4.42 -23.40
N SER A 172 22.10 -4.91 -22.16
CA SER A 172 22.81 -6.11 -21.69
C SER A 172 22.40 -7.38 -22.44
N ALA A 173 21.13 -7.48 -22.85
CA ALA A 173 20.64 -8.62 -23.63
C ALA A 173 21.07 -8.56 -25.11
N ALA A 174 21.34 -7.37 -25.66
CA ALA A 174 21.87 -7.19 -27.01
C ALA A 174 23.36 -7.54 -27.09
N ASP A 175 24.15 -7.09 -26.10
CA ASP A 175 25.61 -7.35 -26.01
C ASP A 175 25.91 -8.85 -25.86
N GLY A 176 25.16 -9.59 -25.04
CA GLY A 176 25.32 -11.04 -24.90
C GLY A 176 24.91 -11.88 -26.12
N ARG A 177 24.19 -11.30 -27.10
CA ARG A 177 23.88 -11.98 -28.36
C ARG A 177 24.99 -11.83 -29.42
N GLU A 178 25.72 -10.73 -29.38
CA GLU A 178 26.86 -10.52 -30.34
C GLU A 178 28.02 -11.44 -30.01
N GLU A 179 28.31 -11.72 -28.73
CA GLU A 179 29.38 -12.62 -28.32
C GLU A 179 29.15 -14.09 -28.75
N THR A 180 27.91 -14.54 -28.85
CA THR A 180 27.57 -15.94 -29.24
C THR A 180 27.62 -16.17 -30.74
N HIS A 181 27.72 -15.12 -31.58
CA HIS A 181 27.81 -15.25 -33.05
C HIS A 181 29.25 -15.25 -33.60
N HIS A 182 30.26 -14.97 -32.78
CA HIS A 182 31.65 -14.93 -33.15
C HIS A 182 32.49 -16.11 -32.61
N GLY A 183 31.89 -17.14 -32.00
CA GLY A 183 32.50 -18.41 -31.61
C GLY A 183 31.96 -19.53 -32.47
#